data_d5126fa49ce7a020ed7c39cc0726c0e7
#
_entry.id   d5126fa49ce7a020ed7c39cc0726c0e7
#
_cell.length_a   1.000
_cell.length_b   1.000
_cell.length_c   1.000
_cell.angle_alpha   90.00
_cell.angle_beta   90.00
_cell.angle_gamma   90.00
#
_symmetry.space_group_name_H-M   'P 1'
#
loop_
_entity.id
_entity.type
_entity.pdbx_description
1 polymer ?
#
loop_
_entity_poly.entity_id
_entity_poly.type
_entity_poly.pdbx_seq_one_letter_code
_entity_poly.pdbx_strand_id
1 'polypeptide(L)'
;MADTNQDETTTENVAPEKKSRKSPASQKWGAKVMDSGFCMLPSLLLRAQRRLHLNPTQLAVLIQIVDHWWDAGRKPYPSKKELSQRLGIGERQIQRYLTDLEDEGLLKRIPRYADHKGRMSNMYDLQGLVDKLTELEPDFREARKQARQSRQKAASLGFKRRGAEVETGEAA
;
A
#
# COMPACT_ATOMS: atom_id res chain seq x y z
N MET A 1 30.48 54.57 45.61
CA MET A 1 29.58 53.88 46.54
C MET A 1 28.64 53.00 45.75
N ALA A 2 28.80 51.71 46.03
CA ALA A 2 27.88 50.59 45.88
C ALA A 2 27.27 50.40 44.48
N ASP A 3 27.78 49.50 43.66
CA ASP A 3 27.56 48.00 43.71
C ASP A 3 26.10 47.64 43.80
N THR A 4 25.59 47.04 42.73
CA THR A 4 24.84 45.79 42.83
C THR A 4 24.80 45.08 41.47
N ASN A 5 25.58 44.06 41.38
CA ASN A 5 25.58 42.97 40.42
C ASN A 5 24.28 42.16 40.59
N GLN A 6 23.48 41.97 39.55
CA GLN A 6 22.46 40.94 39.54
C GLN A 6 22.70 40.04 38.34
N ASP A 7 23.22 38.90 38.70
CA ASP A 7 23.40 37.67 37.96
C ASP A 7 22.02 37.08 37.60
N GLU A 8 21.56 37.22 36.37
CA GLU A 8 20.36 36.48 35.87
C GLU A 8 20.82 35.20 35.21
N THR A 9 20.77 34.14 36.00
CA THR A 9 20.90 32.75 35.57
C THR A 9 19.70 32.38 34.68
N THR A 10 19.88 32.48 33.37
CA THR A 10 18.92 31.93 32.39
C THR A 10 19.02 30.42 32.42
N THR A 11 18.12 29.76 33.14
CA THR A 11 17.91 28.33 33.05
C THR A 11 17.26 28.01 31.70
N GLU A 12 18.07 27.59 30.74
CA GLU A 12 17.58 26.95 29.50
C GLU A 12 16.80 25.67 29.86
N ASN A 13 15.51 25.77 29.71
CA ASN A 13 14.60 24.64 29.82
C ASN A 13 14.72 23.79 28.57
N VAL A 14 15.70 22.90 28.51
CA VAL A 14 15.87 21.90 27.45
C VAL A 14 14.77 20.87 27.63
N ALA A 15 13.70 21.04 26.86
CA ALA A 15 12.67 20.02 26.75
C ALA A 15 13.30 18.70 26.30
N PRO A 16 12.94 17.54 26.91
CA PRO A 16 13.53 16.26 26.55
C PRO A 16 13.19 15.92 25.10
N GLU A 17 14.21 15.78 24.28
CA GLU A 17 14.10 15.23 22.92
C GLU A 17 13.34 13.89 22.98
N LYS A 18 12.11 13.89 22.50
CA LYS A 18 11.36 12.64 22.27
C LYS A 18 12.16 11.82 21.28
N LYS A 19 12.92 10.83 21.77
CA LYS A 19 13.54 9.79 20.94
C LYS A 19 12.43 9.20 20.06
N SER A 20 12.39 9.59 18.79
CA SER A 20 11.40 9.13 17.83
C SER A 20 11.58 7.62 17.70
N ARG A 21 10.60 6.86 18.18
CA ARG A 21 10.57 5.41 17.96
C ARG A 21 10.58 5.18 16.47
N LYS A 22 11.66 4.60 15.95
CA LYS A 22 11.77 4.25 14.52
C LYS A 22 10.52 3.49 14.10
N SER A 23 9.84 3.97 13.05
CA SER A 23 8.64 3.31 12.56
C SER A 23 8.96 1.87 12.14
N PRO A 24 8.01 0.92 12.20
CA PRO A 24 8.23 -0.45 11.73
C PRO A 24 8.71 -0.50 10.27
N ALA A 25 8.28 0.44 9.44
CA ALA A 25 8.74 0.57 8.06
C ALA A 25 10.22 0.97 8.00
N SER A 26 10.68 1.95 8.80
CA SER A 26 12.09 2.35 8.87
C SER A 26 12.98 1.23 9.42
N GLN A 27 12.47 0.38 10.29
CA GLN A 27 13.21 -0.80 10.78
C GLN A 27 13.39 -1.85 9.68
N LYS A 28 12.39 -2.03 8.82
CA LYS A 28 12.40 -3.01 7.73
C LYS A 28 13.23 -2.56 6.53
N TRP A 29 13.07 -1.32 6.10
CA TRP A 29 13.66 -0.81 4.86
C TRP A 29 14.90 0.06 5.09
N GLY A 30 15.14 0.51 6.32
CA GLY A 30 16.15 1.50 6.68
C GLY A 30 15.66 2.94 6.53
N ALA A 31 16.18 3.83 7.36
CA ALA A 31 15.75 5.22 7.38
C ALA A 31 16.00 5.91 6.03
N LYS A 32 17.19 5.76 5.44
CA LYS A 32 17.56 6.39 4.16
C LYS A 32 16.60 6.05 3.00
N VAL A 33 16.14 4.79 2.93
CA VAL A 33 15.17 4.35 1.91
C VAL A 33 13.81 4.97 2.16
N MET A 34 13.37 5.03 3.42
CA MET A 34 12.10 5.66 3.78
C MET A 34 12.09 7.17 3.56
N ASP A 35 13.23 7.84 3.79
CA ASP A 35 13.39 9.28 3.56
C ASP A 35 13.34 9.64 2.06
N SER A 36 13.67 8.68 1.18
CA SER A 36 13.54 8.84 -0.27
C SER A 36 12.08 8.78 -0.78
N GLY A 37 11.15 8.51 0.12
CA GLY A 37 9.72 8.37 -0.17
C GLY A 37 9.24 6.92 -0.09
N PHE A 38 7.93 6.76 0.04
CA PHE A 38 7.27 5.45 0.07
C PHE A 38 5.86 5.57 -0.50
N CYS A 39 5.38 4.51 -1.12
CA CYS A 39 4.03 4.42 -1.64
C CYS A 39 3.14 3.62 -0.67
N MET A 40 1.95 4.13 -0.36
CA MET A 40 0.93 3.39 0.41
C MET A 40 -0.03 2.69 -0.53
N LEU A 41 -0.02 1.36 -0.49
CA LEU A 41 -0.91 0.51 -1.29
C LEU A 41 -1.76 -0.38 -0.40
N PRO A 42 -3.09 -0.43 -0.62
CA PRO A 42 -3.93 -1.42 0.02
C PRO A 42 -3.51 -2.83 -0.43
N SER A 43 -3.25 -3.74 0.52
CA SER A 43 -2.96 -5.14 0.18
C SER A 43 -4.09 -5.81 -0.61
N LEU A 44 -5.31 -5.27 -0.50
CA LEU A 44 -6.47 -5.74 -1.25
C LEU A 44 -6.28 -5.56 -2.76
N LEU A 45 -5.68 -4.45 -3.23
CA LEU A 45 -5.37 -4.23 -4.63
C LEU A 45 -4.54 -5.38 -5.22
N LEU A 46 -3.48 -5.79 -4.51
CA LEU A 46 -2.60 -6.88 -4.96
C LEU A 46 -3.32 -8.23 -4.97
N ARG A 47 -4.18 -8.49 -3.99
CA ARG A 47 -4.95 -9.75 -3.89
C ARG A 47 -6.09 -9.82 -4.88
N ALA A 48 -6.71 -8.68 -5.19
CA ALA A 48 -7.83 -8.58 -6.10
C ALA A 48 -7.42 -8.46 -7.57
N GLN A 49 -6.15 -8.50 -7.91
CA GLN A 49 -5.63 -8.29 -9.28
C GLN A 49 -6.42 -9.05 -10.35
N ARG A 50 -6.68 -10.34 -10.14
CA ARG A 50 -7.45 -11.16 -11.09
C ARG A 50 -8.91 -10.73 -11.19
N ARG A 51 -9.53 -10.34 -10.10
CA ARG A 51 -10.92 -9.87 -10.06
C ARG A 51 -11.09 -8.49 -10.68
N LEU A 52 -10.03 -7.70 -10.70
CA LEU A 52 -9.94 -6.40 -11.36
C LEU A 52 -9.50 -6.52 -12.82
N HIS A 53 -9.37 -7.74 -13.36
CA HIS A 53 -8.92 -8.07 -14.72
C HIS A 53 -7.55 -7.45 -15.08
N LEU A 54 -6.71 -7.19 -14.09
CA LEU A 54 -5.40 -6.57 -14.29
C LEU A 54 -4.33 -7.60 -14.63
N ASN A 55 -3.67 -7.42 -15.77
CA ASN A 55 -2.41 -8.11 -16.03
C ASN A 55 -1.26 -7.49 -15.20
N PRO A 56 -0.12 -8.18 -15.03
CA PRO A 56 0.98 -7.68 -14.20
C PRO A 56 1.51 -6.31 -14.62
N THR A 57 1.54 -6.03 -15.92
CA THR A 57 2.05 -4.75 -16.44
C THR A 57 1.04 -3.62 -16.20
N GLN A 58 -0.24 -3.87 -16.37
CA GLN A 58 -1.30 -2.91 -16.04
C GLN A 58 -1.29 -2.58 -14.54
N LEU A 59 -1.10 -3.59 -13.69
CA LEU A 59 -0.93 -3.37 -12.26
C LEU A 59 0.31 -2.50 -11.96
N ALA A 60 1.44 -2.76 -12.63
CA ALA A 60 2.65 -1.95 -12.47
C ALA A 60 2.40 -0.48 -12.89
N VAL A 61 1.72 -0.23 -14.02
CA VAL A 61 1.32 1.11 -14.44
C VAL A 61 0.43 1.78 -13.40
N LEU A 62 -0.56 1.06 -12.88
CA LEU A 62 -1.47 1.58 -11.86
C LEU A 62 -0.73 1.94 -10.57
N ILE A 63 0.19 1.09 -10.11
CA ILE A 63 1.03 1.35 -8.92
C ILE A 63 1.87 2.62 -9.13
N GLN A 64 2.46 2.83 -10.31
CA GLN A 64 3.22 4.05 -10.60
C GLN A 64 2.34 5.31 -10.55
N ILE A 65 1.08 5.21 -10.92
CA ILE A 65 0.14 6.34 -10.80
C ILE A 65 -0.21 6.59 -9.34
N VAL A 66 -0.47 5.53 -8.56
CA VAL A 66 -0.78 5.61 -7.12
C VAL A 66 0.41 6.17 -6.33
N ASP A 67 1.65 5.91 -6.74
CA ASP A 67 2.86 6.48 -6.14
C ASP A 67 2.86 8.02 -6.15
N HIS A 68 2.17 8.64 -7.09
CA HIS A 68 1.99 10.10 -7.16
C HIS A 68 0.75 10.60 -6.42
N TRP A 69 -0.02 9.71 -5.78
CA TRP A 69 -1.25 10.06 -5.08
C TRP A 69 -1.03 10.15 -3.57
N TRP A 70 -0.55 11.30 -3.13
CA TRP A 70 -0.21 11.56 -1.72
C TRP A 70 -1.36 12.07 -0.88
N ASP A 71 -2.32 12.74 -1.51
CA ASP A 71 -3.45 13.39 -0.88
C ASP A 71 -4.73 13.02 -1.61
N ALA A 72 -5.78 12.68 -0.86
CA ALA A 72 -7.09 12.33 -1.41
C ALA A 72 -7.71 13.47 -2.24
N GLY A 73 -7.46 14.72 -1.86
CA GLY A 73 -7.95 15.90 -2.57
C GLY A 73 -7.18 16.24 -3.85
N ARG A 74 -5.98 15.67 -4.03
CA ARG A 74 -5.09 16.02 -5.15
C ARG A 74 -4.86 14.84 -6.07
N LYS A 75 -5.50 14.85 -7.23
CA LYS A 75 -5.36 13.79 -8.23
C LYS A 75 -3.93 13.71 -8.78
N PRO A 76 -3.36 12.51 -8.91
CA PRO A 76 -2.03 12.31 -9.48
C PRO A 76 -2.01 12.68 -10.98
N TYR A 77 -0.85 13.15 -11.47
CA TYR A 77 -0.69 13.59 -12.85
C TYR A 77 0.66 13.22 -13.50
N PRO A 78 1.21 12.02 -13.27
CA PRO A 78 2.44 11.63 -13.96
C PRO A 78 2.26 11.69 -15.49
N SER A 79 3.32 12.07 -16.20
CA SER A 79 3.30 12.08 -17.66
C SER A 79 3.47 10.66 -18.21
N LYS A 80 2.97 10.41 -19.43
CA LYS A 80 3.21 9.13 -20.13
C LYS A 80 4.71 8.87 -20.34
N LYS A 81 5.47 9.91 -20.60
CA LYS A 81 6.93 9.83 -20.75
C LYS A 81 7.58 9.37 -19.44
N GLU A 82 7.17 9.91 -18.32
CA GLU A 82 7.68 9.51 -16.99
C GLU A 82 7.34 8.05 -16.68
N LEU A 83 6.09 7.63 -16.88
CA LEU A 83 5.66 6.25 -16.72
C LEU A 83 6.44 5.30 -17.66
N SER A 84 6.66 5.72 -18.90
CA SER A 84 7.46 5.01 -19.89
C SER A 84 8.90 4.80 -19.42
N GLN A 85 9.55 5.85 -18.93
CA GLN A 85 10.91 5.80 -18.44
C GLN A 85 11.07 4.92 -17.19
N ARG A 86 10.15 5.03 -16.23
CA ARG A 86 10.18 4.24 -14.99
C ARG A 86 9.97 2.75 -15.24
N LEU A 87 9.12 2.39 -16.21
CA LEU A 87 8.74 1.00 -16.48
C LEU A 87 9.54 0.36 -17.63
N GLY A 88 10.33 1.12 -18.37
CA GLY A 88 11.03 0.64 -19.55
C GLY A 88 10.08 0.23 -20.70
N ILE A 89 8.90 0.83 -20.79
CA ILE A 89 7.84 0.50 -21.74
C ILE A 89 7.57 1.70 -22.64
N GLY A 90 7.40 1.51 -23.94
CA GLY A 90 7.12 2.60 -24.88
C GLY A 90 5.85 3.38 -24.54
N GLU A 91 5.85 4.72 -24.76
CA GLU A 91 4.71 5.60 -24.46
C GLU A 91 3.41 5.17 -25.14
N ARG A 92 3.49 4.57 -26.34
CA ARG A 92 2.32 4.03 -27.04
C ARG A 92 1.71 2.86 -26.29
N GLN A 93 2.53 2.02 -25.68
CA GLN A 93 2.06 0.89 -24.88
C GLN A 93 1.48 1.38 -23.53
N ILE A 94 2.11 2.36 -22.89
CA ILE A 94 1.54 3.05 -21.71
C ILE A 94 0.16 3.62 -22.05
N GLN A 95 0.02 4.27 -23.21
CA GLN A 95 -1.28 4.81 -23.66
C GLN A 95 -2.36 3.71 -23.76
N ARG A 96 -2.02 2.53 -24.28
CA ARG A 96 -2.93 1.38 -24.36
C ARG A 96 -3.35 0.92 -22.98
N TYR A 97 -2.40 0.70 -22.08
CA TYR A 97 -2.71 0.30 -20.70
C TYR A 97 -3.56 1.32 -19.95
N LEU A 98 -3.34 2.61 -20.17
CA LEU A 98 -4.19 3.65 -19.60
C LEU A 98 -5.62 3.60 -20.16
N THR A 99 -5.78 3.25 -21.43
CA THR A 99 -7.10 3.04 -22.04
C THR A 99 -7.78 1.80 -21.46
N ASP A 100 -7.07 0.68 -21.39
CA ASP A 100 -7.60 -0.54 -20.78
C ASP A 100 -8.05 -0.32 -19.33
N LEU A 101 -7.25 0.40 -18.53
CA LEU A 101 -7.59 0.73 -17.14
C LEU A 101 -8.81 1.66 -17.03
N GLU A 102 -9.01 2.53 -18.02
CA GLU A 102 -10.18 3.41 -18.10
C GLU A 102 -11.42 2.65 -18.54
N ASP A 103 -11.30 1.75 -19.51
CA ASP A 103 -12.38 0.87 -20.00
C ASP A 103 -12.83 -0.09 -18.88
N GLU A 104 -11.90 -0.58 -18.04
CA GLU A 104 -12.21 -1.33 -16.83
C GLU A 104 -12.76 -0.43 -15.69
N GLY A 105 -12.92 0.86 -15.91
CA GLY A 105 -13.46 1.79 -14.93
C GLY A 105 -12.59 1.95 -13.66
N LEU A 106 -11.30 1.62 -13.72
CA LEU A 106 -10.38 1.72 -12.59
C LEU A 106 -9.80 3.13 -12.43
N LEU A 107 -9.70 3.86 -13.52
CA LEU A 107 -9.29 5.26 -13.54
C LEU A 107 -10.07 6.06 -14.58
N LYS A 108 -10.04 7.39 -14.43
CA LYS A 108 -10.56 8.31 -15.44
C LYS A 108 -9.50 9.37 -15.74
N ARG A 109 -9.22 9.59 -17.04
CA ARG A 109 -8.29 10.64 -17.48
C ARG A 109 -9.00 11.98 -17.54
N ILE A 110 -8.43 12.97 -16.87
CA ILE A 110 -8.93 14.35 -16.87
C ILE A 110 -7.89 15.22 -17.59
N PRO A 111 -8.24 15.83 -18.73
CA PRO A 111 -7.32 16.72 -19.46
C PRO A 111 -6.92 17.93 -18.62
N ARG A 112 -5.64 18.33 -18.72
CA ARG A 112 -5.13 19.58 -18.13
C ARG A 112 -4.58 20.49 -19.23
N TYR A 113 -4.81 21.77 -19.05
CA TYR A 113 -4.31 22.82 -19.95
C TYR A 113 -3.58 23.86 -19.10
N ALA A 114 -2.47 24.41 -19.62
CA ALA A 114 -1.81 25.57 -19.05
C ALA A 114 -2.56 26.85 -19.45
N ASP A 115 -2.36 27.94 -18.73
CA ASP A 115 -3.01 29.25 -18.97
C ASP A 115 -2.81 29.76 -20.42
N HIS A 116 -1.74 29.36 -21.08
CA HIS A 116 -1.44 29.68 -22.49
C HIS A 116 -1.87 28.60 -23.50
N LYS A 117 -2.95 27.82 -23.20
CA LYS A 117 -3.51 26.77 -24.08
C LYS A 117 -2.57 25.59 -24.40
N GLY A 118 -1.43 25.47 -23.74
CA GLY A 118 -0.55 24.31 -23.87
C GLY A 118 -1.16 23.07 -23.22
N ARG A 119 -1.22 21.93 -23.93
CA ARG A 119 -1.69 20.66 -23.35
C ARG A 119 -0.65 20.11 -22.38
N MET A 120 -1.06 19.89 -21.13
CA MET A 120 -0.24 19.29 -20.07
C MET A 120 -0.51 17.77 -19.95
N SER A 121 0.23 17.10 -19.06
CA SER A 121 -0.10 15.72 -18.67
C SER A 121 -1.50 15.66 -18.06
N ASN A 122 -2.24 14.59 -18.35
CA ASN A 122 -3.55 14.37 -17.75
C ASN A 122 -3.44 14.19 -16.24
N MET A 123 -4.49 14.54 -15.51
CA MET A 123 -4.73 14.03 -14.16
C MET A 123 -5.45 12.69 -14.26
N TYR A 124 -5.24 11.84 -13.26
CA TYR A 124 -5.89 10.55 -13.15
C TYR A 124 -6.80 10.54 -11.93
N ASP A 125 -8.09 10.31 -12.16
CA ASP A 125 -9.06 10.08 -11.10
C ASP A 125 -9.11 8.59 -10.81
N LEU A 126 -8.81 8.20 -9.59
CA LEU A 126 -8.75 6.81 -9.14
C LEU A 126 -9.98 6.41 -8.32
N GLN A 127 -11.03 7.23 -8.31
CA GLN A 127 -12.23 6.94 -7.54
C GLN A 127 -12.84 5.58 -7.94
N GLY A 128 -12.89 5.25 -9.23
CA GLY A 128 -13.40 3.96 -9.69
C GLY A 128 -12.62 2.76 -9.16
N LEU A 129 -11.30 2.89 -8.96
CA LEU A 129 -10.50 1.87 -8.29
C LEU A 129 -10.92 1.71 -6.82
N VAL A 130 -11.09 2.83 -6.10
CA VAL A 130 -11.51 2.83 -4.69
C VAL A 130 -12.87 2.17 -4.54
N ASP A 131 -13.83 2.51 -5.40
CA ASP A 131 -15.19 1.98 -5.39
C ASP A 131 -15.20 0.47 -5.62
N LYS A 132 -14.48 -0.02 -6.64
CA LYS A 132 -14.34 -1.47 -6.92
C LYS A 132 -13.66 -2.22 -5.78
N LEU A 133 -12.62 -1.65 -5.18
CA LEU A 133 -11.96 -2.28 -4.02
C LEU A 133 -12.90 -2.33 -2.80
N THR A 134 -13.69 -1.30 -2.59
CA THR A 134 -14.68 -1.25 -1.52
C THR A 134 -15.78 -2.30 -1.72
N GLU A 135 -16.23 -2.50 -2.96
CA GLU A 135 -17.19 -3.55 -3.32
C GLU A 135 -16.63 -4.96 -3.10
N LEU A 136 -15.33 -5.17 -3.38
CA LEU A 136 -14.67 -6.46 -3.22
C LEU A 136 -14.26 -6.79 -1.76
N GLU A 137 -14.12 -5.79 -0.90
CA GLU A 137 -13.63 -5.95 0.48
C GLU A 137 -14.41 -6.99 1.29
N PRO A 138 -15.75 -7.02 1.31
CA PRO A 138 -16.52 -7.97 2.10
C PRO A 138 -16.18 -9.42 1.77
N ASP A 139 -16.03 -9.75 0.50
CA ASP A 139 -15.71 -11.13 0.05
C ASP A 139 -14.33 -11.57 0.57
N PHE A 140 -13.34 -10.69 0.45
CA PHE A 140 -11.99 -10.98 0.94
C PHE A 140 -11.92 -11.06 2.46
N ARG A 141 -12.72 -10.26 3.17
CA ARG A 141 -12.84 -10.32 4.62
C ARG A 141 -13.45 -11.63 5.08
N GLU A 142 -14.54 -12.07 4.44
CA GLU A 142 -15.17 -13.33 4.78
C GLU A 142 -14.27 -14.53 4.47
N ALA A 143 -13.63 -14.57 3.30
CA ALA A 143 -12.65 -15.61 2.95
C ALA A 143 -11.49 -15.68 3.97
N ARG A 144 -11.00 -14.52 4.44
CA ARG A 144 -9.95 -14.47 5.46
C ARG A 144 -10.43 -15.01 6.81
N LYS A 145 -11.67 -14.70 7.20
CA LYS A 145 -12.29 -15.19 8.44
C LYS A 145 -12.44 -16.72 8.40
N GLN A 146 -12.94 -17.26 7.29
CA GLN A 146 -13.09 -18.70 7.09
C GLN A 146 -11.74 -19.42 7.13
N ALA A 147 -10.72 -18.88 6.44
CA ALA A 147 -9.37 -19.45 6.45
C ALA A 147 -8.76 -19.46 7.86
N ARG A 148 -9.00 -18.41 8.65
CA ARG A 148 -8.55 -18.35 10.05
C ARG A 148 -9.26 -19.40 10.91
N GLN A 149 -10.56 -19.52 10.77
CA GLN A 149 -11.35 -20.52 11.50
C GLN A 149 -10.93 -21.96 11.15
N SER A 150 -10.70 -22.25 9.87
CA SER A 150 -10.22 -23.56 9.42
C SER A 150 -8.85 -23.90 10.01
N ARG A 151 -7.92 -22.93 10.04
CA ARG A 151 -6.61 -23.11 10.67
C ARG A 151 -6.73 -23.35 12.18
N GLN A 152 -7.61 -22.64 12.87
CA GLN A 152 -7.85 -22.83 14.31
C GLN A 152 -8.45 -24.20 14.58
N LYS A 153 -9.43 -24.63 13.79
CA LYS A 153 -10.02 -25.98 13.92
C LYS A 153 -8.97 -27.07 13.68
N ALA A 154 -8.14 -26.93 12.64
CA ALA A 154 -7.05 -27.88 12.38
C ALA A 154 -6.02 -27.94 13.51
N ALA A 155 -5.68 -26.81 14.12
CA ALA A 155 -4.76 -26.73 15.26
C ALA A 155 -5.37 -27.31 16.55
N SER A 156 -6.70 -27.24 16.73
CA SER A 156 -7.42 -27.78 17.90
C SER A 156 -7.73 -29.28 17.79
N LEU A 157 -7.64 -29.87 16.60
CA LEU A 157 -7.72 -31.32 16.42
C LEU A 157 -6.47 -31.94 17.03
N GLY A 158 -6.59 -32.37 18.31
CA GLY A 158 -5.52 -33.05 19.02
C GLY A 158 -5.02 -34.25 18.23
N PHE A 159 -3.73 -34.53 18.32
CA PHE A 159 -3.12 -35.71 17.73
C PHE A 159 -3.79 -36.95 18.33
N LYS A 160 -4.69 -37.62 17.59
CA LYS A 160 -5.18 -38.92 17.97
C LYS A 160 -3.98 -39.88 17.93
N ARG A 161 -3.40 -40.17 19.13
CA ARG A 161 -2.52 -41.32 19.24
C ARG A 161 -3.30 -42.55 18.72
N ARG A 162 -2.82 -43.18 17.66
CA ARG A 162 -3.25 -44.52 17.32
C ARG A 162 -2.99 -45.37 18.55
N GLY A 163 -4.05 -45.79 19.23
CA GLY A 163 -3.95 -46.67 20.35
C GLY A 163 -3.18 -47.90 19.94
N ALA A 164 -2.13 -48.22 20.63
CA ALA A 164 -1.58 -49.56 20.63
C ALA A 164 -2.68 -50.48 21.12
N GLU A 165 -3.27 -51.26 20.27
CA GLU A 165 -4.05 -52.45 20.67
C GLU A 165 -3.03 -53.40 21.30
N VAL A 166 -2.99 -53.43 22.61
CA VAL A 166 -2.33 -54.48 23.36
C VAL A 166 -3.25 -55.72 23.21
N GLU A 167 -2.90 -56.63 22.26
CA GLU A 167 -3.43 -57.96 22.29
C GLU A 167 -2.96 -58.61 23.61
N THR A 168 -3.82 -58.65 24.59
CA THR A 168 -3.71 -59.59 25.69
C THR A 168 -4.08 -60.97 25.14
N GLY A 169 -3.05 -61.67 24.63
CA GLY A 169 -3.16 -63.10 24.39
C GLY A 169 -3.36 -63.84 25.65
N GLU A 170 -4.57 -64.35 25.84
CA GLU A 170 -4.95 -65.29 26.90
C GLU A 170 -4.37 -66.64 26.55
N ALA A 171 -3.39 -67.11 27.30
CA ALA A 171 -2.85 -68.46 27.19
C ALA A 171 -3.67 -69.36 28.10
N ALA A 172 -4.34 -70.38 27.54
CA ALA A 172 -4.86 -71.53 28.23
C ALA A 172 -3.91 -72.73 28.02
#